data_3d5b6720d05aaa0e7da56c81d223ccc5
#
_entry.id   3d5b6720d05aaa0e7da56c81d223ccc5
#
_cell.length_a   1.000
_cell.length_b   1.000
_cell.length_c   1.000
_cell.angle_alpha   90.00
_cell.angle_beta   90.00
_cell.angle_gamma   90.00
#
_symmetry.space_group_name_H-M   'P 1'
#
loop_
_entity.id
_entity.type
_entity.pdbx_description
1 polymer ?
#
loop_
_entity_poly.entity_id
_entity_poly.type
_entity_poly.pdbx_seq_one_letter_code
_entity_poly.pdbx_strand_id
1 'polypeptide(L)'
;LKNEGIFLPSACGGRGTCAYCKCRIKDGGGPVGPTETPLLTDEEAASDVRISCQVKVRQDLRIEVPEELFRVRQFRGRVARIRDLTHDIKELRIDLIEPETIDFTAGQYMQLQAPPYGDNPQGVERAYSMSSPPEDNRAIELIVRLVPGGICTTWVFTILQEGDEVDFTGPFGDFRLTKNEGPMVWIAGGSGMAPCWSI
;
A
#
# COMPACT_ATOMS: atom_id res chain seq x y z
N LEU A 1 -10.27 0.80 -13.46
CA LEU A 1 -9.93 1.84 -12.49
C LEU A 1 -8.45 2.23 -12.60
N LYS A 2 -7.50 1.31 -12.43
CA LYS A 2 -6.06 1.60 -12.48
C LYS A 2 -5.65 2.29 -13.79
N ASN A 3 -6.17 1.86 -14.93
CA ASN A 3 -5.88 2.47 -16.24
C ASN A 3 -6.42 3.90 -16.38
N GLU A 4 -7.38 4.27 -15.55
CA GLU A 4 -7.98 5.61 -15.49
C GLU A 4 -7.43 6.45 -14.32
N GLY A 5 -6.30 6.02 -13.74
CA GLY A 5 -5.66 6.75 -12.66
C GLY A 5 -6.36 6.64 -11.30
N ILE A 6 -7.30 5.71 -11.13
CA ILE A 6 -7.98 5.47 -9.85
C ILE A 6 -7.37 4.22 -9.21
N PHE A 7 -6.61 4.42 -8.14
CA PHE A 7 -5.90 3.37 -7.43
C PHE A 7 -6.64 3.00 -6.14
N LEU A 8 -7.07 1.74 -6.04
CA LEU A 8 -7.65 1.21 -4.81
C LEU A 8 -6.54 0.57 -3.95
N PRO A 9 -6.59 0.75 -2.63
CA PRO A 9 -5.62 0.13 -1.74
C PRO A 9 -5.70 -1.39 -1.82
N SER A 10 -4.55 -2.07 -1.92
CA SER A 10 -4.48 -3.52 -2.08
C SER A 10 -3.25 -4.11 -1.39
N ALA A 11 -3.23 -4.08 -0.06
CA ALA A 11 -2.08 -4.56 0.73
C ALA A 11 -1.73 -6.04 0.46
N CYS A 12 -2.72 -6.88 0.14
CA CYS A 12 -2.51 -8.30 -0.19
C CYS A 12 -2.22 -8.54 -1.68
N GLY A 13 -2.25 -7.51 -2.53
CA GLY A 13 -2.07 -7.66 -3.98
C GLY A 13 -3.21 -8.42 -4.66
N GLY A 14 -4.45 -8.17 -4.27
CA GLY A 14 -5.65 -8.77 -4.91
C GLY A 14 -6.02 -10.17 -4.44
N ARG A 15 -5.39 -10.69 -3.38
CA ARG A 15 -5.65 -12.05 -2.87
C ARG A 15 -6.96 -12.21 -2.09
N GLY A 16 -7.69 -11.13 -1.83
CA GLY A 16 -8.94 -11.19 -1.06
C GLY A 16 -8.72 -11.51 0.43
N THR A 17 -7.64 -11.04 1.04
CA THR A 17 -7.32 -11.38 2.45
C THR A 17 -7.19 -10.16 3.37
N CYS A 18 -7.00 -8.94 2.84
CA CYS A 18 -6.70 -7.77 3.67
C CYS A 18 -7.88 -6.81 3.87
N ALA A 19 -8.95 -6.94 3.09
CA ALA A 19 -10.11 -6.06 3.10
C ALA A 19 -9.87 -4.56 2.83
N TYR A 20 -8.65 -4.16 2.40
CA TYR A 20 -8.36 -2.74 2.16
C TYR A 20 -8.99 -2.18 0.87
N CYS A 21 -9.24 -3.03 -0.13
CA CYS A 21 -9.82 -2.62 -1.40
C CYS A 21 -11.35 -2.50 -1.37
N LYS A 22 -11.93 -2.12 -0.22
CA LYS A 22 -13.37 -1.88 -0.10
C LYS A 22 -13.79 -0.70 -0.96
N CYS A 23 -14.86 -0.87 -1.71
CA CYS A 23 -15.55 0.20 -2.43
C CYS A 23 -17.05 -0.10 -2.43
N ARG A 24 -17.86 0.91 -2.69
CA ARG A 24 -19.30 0.72 -2.78
C ARG A 24 -19.71 0.54 -4.24
N ILE A 25 -20.36 -0.60 -4.56
CA ILE A 25 -20.85 -0.88 -5.91
C ILE A 25 -22.34 -0.74 -5.93
N LYS A 26 -22.82 0.42 -6.38
CA LYS A 26 -24.24 0.79 -6.39
C LYS A 26 -25.06 0.02 -7.40
N ASP A 27 -24.44 -0.44 -8.48
CA ASP A 27 -25.11 -1.20 -9.52
C ASP A 27 -24.13 -2.11 -10.26
N GLY A 28 -24.62 -3.23 -10.77
CA GLY A 28 -23.89 -4.16 -11.61
C GLY A 28 -22.99 -5.17 -10.89
N GLY A 29 -22.78 -5.04 -9.57
CA GLY A 29 -21.83 -5.85 -8.79
C GLY A 29 -22.25 -7.30 -8.56
N GLY A 30 -23.50 -7.64 -8.80
CA GLY A 30 -24.08 -8.96 -8.47
C GLY A 30 -24.08 -9.26 -6.96
N PRO A 31 -24.39 -10.49 -6.55
CA PRO A 31 -24.42 -10.88 -5.14
C PRO A 31 -23.01 -10.90 -4.54
N VAL A 32 -22.93 -10.69 -3.22
CA VAL A 32 -21.68 -10.84 -2.45
C VAL A 32 -21.18 -12.28 -2.58
N GLY A 33 -19.91 -12.42 -2.95
CA GLY A 33 -19.29 -13.72 -3.18
C GLY A 33 -18.78 -14.37 -1.88
N PRO A 34 -18.55 -15.69 -1.88
CA PRO A 34 -18.07 -16.43 -0.70
C PRO A 34 -16.68 -15.97 -0.22
N THR A 35 -15.85 -15.41 -1.11
CA THR A 35 -14.53 -14.85 -0.75
C THR A 35 -14.62 -13.46 -0.14
N GLU A 36 -15.72 -12.76 -0.32
CA GLU A 36 -15.96 -11.42 0.23
C GLU A 36 -16.60 -11.49 1.63
N THR A 37 -17.51 -12.45 1.82
CA THR A 37 -18.30 -12.61 3.06
C THR A 37 -17.47 -12.56 4.35
N PRO A 38 -16.31 -13.22 4.46
CA PRO A 38 -15.51 -13.16 5.69
C PRO A 38 -14.84 -11.81 5.95
N LEU A 39 -14.84 -10.91 4.97
CA LEU A 39 -14.14 -9.63 5.00
C LEU A 39 -15.09 -8.43 5.14
N LEU A 40 -16.37 -8.68 5.12
CA LEU A 40 -17.43 -7.66 5.23
C LEU A 40 -18.23 -7.89 6.50
N THR A 41 -18.61 -6.81 7.16
CA THR A 41 -19.66 -6.88 8.18
C THR A 41 -21.03 -6.98 7.52
N ASP A 42 -22.04 -7.42 8.25
CA ASP A 42 -23.43 -7.47 7.77
C ASP A 42 -23.93 -6.08 7.33
N GLU A 43 -23.53 -5.04 8.06
CA GLU A 43 -23.87 -3.65 7.76
C GLU A 43 -23.20 -3.17 6.46
N GLU A 44 -21.93 -3.52 6.26
CA GLU A 44 -21.19 -3.19 5.02
C GLU A 44 -21.82 -3.89 3.81
N ALA A 45 -22.14 -5.18 3.94
CA ALA A 45 -22.79 -5.95 2.88
C ALA A 45 -24.16 -5.38 2.53
N ALA A 46 -24.95 -4.95 3.54
CA ALA A 46 -26.23 -4.31 3.35
C ALA A 46 -26.15 -2.90 2.73
N SER A 47 -24.95 -2.26 2.81
CA SER A 47 -24.67 -0.92 2.28
C SER A 47 -23.94 -0.93 0.93
N ASP A 48 -24.02 -2.02 0.17
CA ASP A 48 -23.38 -2.22 -1.14
C ASP A 48 -21.85 -2.17 -1.10
N VAL A 49 -21.22 -2.33 0.06
CA VAL A 49 -19.77 -2.41 0.17
C VAL A 49 -19.30 -3.76 -0.34
N ARG A 50 -18.25 -3.75 -1.16
CA ARG A 50 -17.68 -4.93 -1.80
C ARG A 50 -16.16 -4.95 -1.68
N ILE A 51 -15.59 -6.13 -1.75
CA ILE A 51 -14.14 -6.32 -1.86
C ILE A 51 -13.77 -6.27 -3.34
N SER A 52 -13.33 -5.10 -3.84
CA SER A 52 -13.21 -4.83 -5.27
C SER A 52 -12.35 -5.84 -6.04
N CYS A 53 -11.28 -6.36 -5.43
CA CYS A 53 -10.42 -7.36 -6.06
C CYS A 53 -11.08 -8.74 -6.23
N GLN A 54 -12.22 -9.00 -5.59
CA GLN A 54 -12.98 -10.26 -5.67
C GLN A 54 -14.22 -10.13 -6.55
N VAL A 55 -14.63 -8.91 -6.89
CA VAL A 55 -15.80 -8.67 -7.74
C VAL A 55 -15.49 -9.05 -9.18
N LYS A 56 -16.33 -9.89 -9.77
CA LYS A 56 -16.25 -10.25 -11.18
C LYS A 56 -17.09 -9.29 -12.01
N VAL A 57 -16.44 -8.48 -12.82
CA VAL A 57 -17.11 -7.56 -13.74
C VAL A 57 -17.77 -8.37 -14.87
N ARG A 58 -19.09 -8.30 -14.98
CA ARG A 58 -19.90 -9.00 -16.00
C ARG A 58 -20.73 -8.05 -16.84
N GLN A 59 -20.89 -6.82 -16.38
CA GLN A 59 -21.65 -5.75 -16.99
C GLN A 59 -21.11 -4.40 -16.51
N ASP A 60 -21.68 -3.31 -16.95
CA ASP A 60 -21.34 -1.98 -16.46
C ASP A 60 -21.54 -1.89 -14.95
N LEU A 61 -20.59 -1.23 -14.28
CA LEU A 61 -20.60 -1.04 -12.83
C LEU A 61 -20.74 0.45 -12.49
N ARG A 62 -21.58 0.74 -11.49
CA ARG A 62 -21.58 2.05 -10.83
C ARG A 62 -20.86 1.95 -9.49
N ILE A 63 -19.65 2.52 -9.44
CA ILE A 63 -18.77 2.41 -8.26
C ILE A 63 -18.65 3.77 -7.59
N GLU A 64 -18.78 3.78 -6.28
CA GLU A 64 -18.49 4.92 -5.43
C GLU A 64 -17.20 4.62 -4.64
N VAL A 65 -16.23 5.49 -4.75
CA VAL A 65 -14.94 5.40 -4.06
C VAL A 65 -14.74 6.63 -3.17
N PRO A 66 -14.03 6.49 -2.04
CA PRO A 66 -13.69 7.62 -1.18
C PRO A 66 -12.94 8.71 -1.95
N GLU A 67 -13.22 9.97 -1.64
CA GLU A 67 -12.62 11.13 -2.33
C GLU A 67 -11.09 11.15 -2.19
N GLU A 68 -10.57 10.67 -1.07
CA GLU A 68 -9.15 10.60 -0.79
C GLU A 68 -8.37 9.78 -1.83
N LEU A 69 -9.02 8.79 -2.46
CA LEU A 69 -8.38 7.96 -3.48
C LEU A 69 -8.10 8.69 -4.79
N PHE A 70 -8.74 9.84 -5.04
CA PHE A 70 -8.40 10.68 -6.20
C PHE A 70 -7.09 11.46 -6.02
N ARG A 71 -6.53 11.48 -4.82
CA ARG A 71 -5.20 12.06 -4.53
C ARG A 71 -4.08 11.06 -4.69
N VAL A 72 -4.40 9.77 -4.73
CA VAL A 72 -3.41 8.70 -4.92
C VAL A 72 -2.84 8.78 -6.33
N ARG A 73 -1.52 8.71 -6.43
CA ARG A 73 -0.78 8.78 -7.69
C ARG A 73 0.16 7.58 -7.84
N GLN A 74 0.56 7.34 -9.05
CA GLN A 74 1.69 6.48 -9.35
C GLN A 74 2.96 7.34 -9.35
N PHE A 75 4.01 6.81 -8.76
CA PHE A 75 5.32 7.42 -8.65
C PHE A 75 6.37 6.50 -9.24
N ARG A 76 7.41 7.10 -9.75
CA ARG A 76 8.69 6.47 -10.04
C ARG A 76 9.76 7.10 -9.18
N GLY A 77 10.60 6.28 -8.57
CA GLY A 77 11.71 6.74 -7.75
C GLY A 77 12.96 5.92 -8.03
N ARG A 78 14.09 6.40 -7.51
CA ARG A 78 15.39 5.71 -7.56
C ARG A 78 15.82 5.34 -6.16
N VAL A 79 16.22 4.10 -5.98
CA VAL A 79 16.77 3.62 -4.70
C VAL A 79 18.10 4.35 -4.44
N ALA A 80 18.07 5.29 -3.51
CA ALA A 80 19.24 6.08 -3.15
C ALA A 80 20.12 5.36 -2.12
N ARG A 81 19.50 4.56 -1.24
CA ARG A 81 20.21 3.84 -0.17
C ARG A 81 19.44 2.60 0.25
N ILE A 82 20.21 1.52 0.51
CA ILE A 82 19.73 0.31 1.17
C ILE A 82 20.60 0.07 2.41
N ARG A 83 19.98 0.02 3.58
CA ARG A 83 20.68 -0.21 4.85
C ARG A 83 20.11 -1.38 5.60
N ASP A 84 20.95 -2.32 6.04
CA ASP A 84 20.55 -3.39 6.94
C ASP A 84 20.38 -2.82 8.36
N LEU A 85 19.16 -2.89 8.90
CA LEU A 85 18.86 -2.51 10.27
C LEU A 85 19.06 -3.72 11.22
N THR A 86 18.65 -4.90 10.75
CA THR A 86 18.87 -6.20 11.41
C THR A 86 19.12 -7.25 10.32
N HIS A 87 19.31 -8.51 10.73
CA HIS A 87 19.50 -9.64 9.79
C HIS A 87 18.27 -9.86 8.85
N ASP A 88 17.09 -9.40 9.26
CA ASP A 88 15.83 -9.60 8.53
C ASP A 88 15.07 -8.28 8.26
N ILE A 89 15.66 -7.11 8.54
CA ILE A 89 15.03 -5.81 8.31
C ILE A 89 15.99 -4.88 7.55
N LYS A 90 15.51 -4.33 6.44
CA LYS A 90 16.19 -3.31 5.65
C LYS A 90 15.42 -1.99 5.69
N GLU A 91 16.16 -0.91 5.67
CA GLU A 91 15.66 0.42 5.34
C GLU A 91 15.98 0.71 3.87
N LEU A 92 14.99 1.21 3.14
CA LEU A 92 15.13 1.70 1.77
C LEU A 92 14.89 3.20 1.77
N ARG A 93 15.80 3.99 1.17
CA ARG A 93 15.52 5.37 0.79
C ARG A 93 15.34 5.43 -0.71
N ILE A 94 14.23 6.04 -1.15
CA ILE A 94 13.84 6.15 -2.55
C ILE A 94 13.65 7.65 -2.85
N ASP A 95 14.54 8.21 -3.66
CA ASP A 95 14.41 9.57 -4.15
C ASP A 95 13.41 9.61 -5.30
N LEU A 96 12.51 10.58 -5.30
CA LEU A 96 11.43 10.69 -6.28
C LEU A 96 11.96 11.20 -7.62
N ILE A 97 11.52 10.57 -8.72
CA ILE A 97 11.80 10.99 -10.09
C ILE A 97 10.56 11.65 -10.70
N GLU A 98 9.42 10.97 -10.63
CA GLU A 98 8.17 11.44 -11.24
C GLU A 98 6.94 10.86 -10.51
N PRO A 99 6.06 11.71 -9.99
CA PRO A 99 6.26 13.14 -9.67
C PRO A 99 7.45 13.36 -8.74
N GLU A 100 8.09 14.53 -8.81
CA GLU A 100 9.28 14.87 -8.00
C GLU A 100 8.99 15.05 -6.51
N THR A 101 7.71 15.17 -6.15
CA THR A 101 7.28 15.37 -4.76
C THR A 101 6.05 14.56 -4.43
N ILE A 102 5.97 14.12 -3.18
CA ILE A 102 4.82 13.46 -2.60
C ILE A 102 4.27 14.26 -1.43
N ASP A 103 2.96 14.44 -1.37
CA ASP A 103 2.26 15.03 -0.23
C ASP A 103 1.54 13.91 0.53
N PHE A 104 1.97 13.66 1.76
CA PHE A 104 1.42 12.59 2.60
C PHE A 104 1.35 13.03 4.07
N THR A 105 0.53 12.32 4.83
CA THR A 105 0.45 12.48 6.29
C THR A 105 1.25 11.38 6.97
N ALA A 106 2.04 11.72 7.98
CA ALA A 106 2.79 10.75 8.77
C ALA A 106 1.92 9.58 9.23
N GLY A 107 2.44 8.35 9.06
CA GLY A 107 1.72 7.11 9.32
C GLY A 107 1.04 6.48 8.10
N GLN A 108 0.94 7.20 6.98
CA GLN A 108 0.45 6.62 5.73
C GLN A 108 1.45 5.62 5.11
N TYR A 109 0.96 4.80 4.20
CA TYR A 109 1.74 3.79 3.48
C TYR A 109 1.66 3.98 1.96
N MET A 110 2.56 3.33 1.27
CA MET A 110 2.58 3.21 -0.17
C MET A 110 2.58 1.74 -0.60
N GLN A 111 2.23 1.45 -1.84
CA GLN A 111 2.31 0.12 -2.43
C GLN A 111 3.51 0.06 -3.39
N LEU A 112 4.57 -0.60 -2.97
CA LEU A 112 5.78 -0.84 -3.76
C LEU A 112 5.53 -1.98 -4.74
N GLN A 113 5.89 -1.79 -5.99
CA GLN A 113 5.80 -2.79 -7.05
C GLN A 113 7.12 -3.53 -7.20
N ALA A 114 7.14 -4.82 -6.88
CA ALA A 114 8.19 -5.72 -7.31
C ALA A 114 7.91 -6.16 -8.75
N PRO A 115 8.87 -6.02 -9.69
CA PRO A 115 8.69 -6.47 -11.06
C PRO A 115 8.64 -8.01 -11.17
N PRO A 116 8.30 -8.57 -12.33
CA PRO A 116 8.51 -9.99 -12.58
C PRO A 116 9.98 -10.38 -12.38
N TYR A 117 10.24 -11.48 -11.66
CA TYR A 117 11.57 -12.03 -11.48
C TYR A 117 11.52 -13.52 -11.10
N GLY A 118 12.57 -14.28 -11.43
CA GLY A 118 12.67 -15.71 -11.12
C GLY A 118 11.44 -16.47 -11.59
N ASP A 119 10.88 -17.31 -10.72
CA ASP A 119 9.67 -18.09 -10.99
C ASP A 119 8.37 -17.29 -10.84
N ASN A 120 8.46 -15.97 -10.63
CA ASN A 120 7.32 -15.08 -10.49
C ASN A 120 7.11 -14.25 -11.77
N PRO A 121 6.29 -14.71 -12.72
CA PRO A 121 6.11 -14.09 -14.03
C PRO A 121 5.26 -12.82 -13.99
N GLN A 122 4.63 -12.52 -12.88
CA GLN A 122 3.79 -11.34 -12.68
C GLN A 122 4.36 -10.48 -11.56
N GLY A 123 4.46 -9.18 -11.80
CA GLY A 123 4.81 -8.23 -10.74
C GLY A 123 3.79 -8.27 -9.59
N VAL A 124 4.24 -7.96 -8.40
CA VAL A 124 3.39 -7.90 -7.21
C VAL A 124 3.52 -6.56 -6.51
N GLU A 125 2.41 -6.04 -6.03
CA GLU A 125 2.39 -4.84 -5.18
C GLU A 125 2.22 -5.24 -3.71
N ARG A 126 2.96 -4.59 -2.82
CA ARG A 126 2.83 -4.77 -1.37
C ARG A 126 2.89 -3.43 -0.65
N ALA A 127 2.09 -3.34 0.41
CA ALA A 127 1.99 -2.16 1.26
C ALA A 127 3.17 -2.09 2.23
N TYR A 128 3.78 -0.90 2.30
CA TYR A 128 4.80 -0.54 3.27
C TYR A 128 4.52 0.85 3.80
N SER A 129 4.45 0.98 5.13
CA SER A 129 4.34 2.29 5.77
C SER A 129 5.60 3.11 5.49
N MET A 130 5.42 4.38 5.19
CA MET A 130 6.53 5.32 5.08
C MET A 130 7.10 5.59 6.48
N SER A 131 8.42 5.62 6.58
CA SER A 131 9.15 5.95 7.80
C SER A 131 9.81 7.32 7.75
N SER A 132 9.86 7.95 6.56
CA SER A 132 10.32 9.32 6.41
C SER A 132 9.31 10.32 7.01
N PRO A 133 9.78 11.49 7.47
CA PRO A 133 8.89 12.59 7.83
C PRO A 133 8.28 13.22 6.57
N PRO A 134 7.03 13.73 6.63
CA PRO A 134 6.36 14.35 5.47
C PRO A 134 7.07 15.60 4.92
N GLU A 135 7.91 16.25 5.73
CA GLU A 135 8.69 17.42 5.33
C GLU A 135 9.76 17.09 4.28
N ASP A 136 10.28 15.85 4.27
CA ASP A 136 11.16 15.36 3.19
C ASP A 136 10.30 14.81 2.04
N ASN A 137 9.64 15.71 1.34
CA ASN A 137 8.67 15.37 0.30
C ASN A 137 9.30 14.98 -1.05
N ARG A 138 10.64 14.98 -1.17
CA ARG A 138 11.37 14.56 -2.38
C ARG A 138 11.88 13.14 -2.31
N ALA A 139 11.73 12.49 -1.18
CA ALA A 139 12.11 11.11 -0.97
C ALA A 139 11.13 10.42 -0.02
N ILE A 140 11.11 9.11 -0.05
CA ILE A 140 10.44 8.29 0.95
C ILE A 140 11.40 7.29 1.54
N GLU A 141 11.17 6.93 2.80
CA GLU A 141 11.88 5.84 3.46
C GLU A 141 10.89 4.74 3.86
N LEU A 142 11.33 3.51 3.71
CA LEU A 142 10.54 2.31 4.03
C LEU A 142 11.35 1.39 4.93
N ILE A 143 10.72 0.78 5.92
CA ILE A 143 11.30 -0.29 6.72
C ILE A 143 10.66 -1.61 6.28
N VAL A 144 11.45 -2.46 5.63
CA VAL A 144 10.99 -3.72 5.02
C VAL A 144 11.54 -4.90 5.82
N ARG A 145 10.63 -5.75 6.33
CA ARG A 145 11.02 -7.00 6.98
C ARG A 145 10.92 -8.16 6.00
N LEU A 146 11.92 -9.01 5.95
CA LEU A 146 11.93 -10.25 5.16
C LEU A 146 10.84 -11.20 5.66
N VAL A 147 9.96 -11.59 4.75
CA VAL A 147 8.96 -12.63 4.98
C VAL A 147 9.42 -13.87 4.22
N PRO A 148 9.62 -15.02 4.89
CA PRO A 148 10.00 -16.25 4.20
C PRO A 148 9.01 -16.61 3.09
N GLY A 149 9.52 -16.78 1.85
CA GLY A 149 8.68 -17.02 0.67
C GLY A 149 7.88 -15.82 0.17
N GLY A 150 8.08 -14.64 0.75
CA GLY A 150 7.42 -13.41 0.31
C GLY A 150 8.06 -12.87 -0.98
N ILE A 151 7.29 -12.75 -2.05
CA ILE A 151 7.78 -12.34 -3.37
C ILE A 151 8.44 -10.95 -3.30
N CYS A 152 7.72 -9.93 -2.83
CA CYS A 152 8.24 -8.57 -2.80
C CYS A 152 9.43 -8.43 -1.83
N THR A 153 9.34 -9.03 -0.65
CA THR A 153 10.43 -8.95 0.34
C THR A 153 11.67 -9.71 -0.09
N THR A 154 11.53 -10.87 -0.75
CA THR A 154 12.67 -11.58 -1.34
C THR A 154 13.35 -10.73 -2.41
N TRP A 155 12.57 -10.12 -3.31
CA TRP A 155 13.12 -9.21 -4.31
C TRP A 155 13.91 -8.04 -3.68
N VAL A 156 13.38 -7.39 -2.64
CA VAL A 156 14.06 -6.31 -1.91
C VAL A 156 15.39 -6.79 -1.29
N PHE A 157 15.42 -8.04 -0.80
CA PHE A 157 16.59 -8.55 -0.08
C PHE A 157 17.67 -9.14 -0.97
N THR A 158 17.32 -9.63 -2.17
CA THR A 158 18.21 -10.44 -3.00
C THR A 158 18.52 -9.84 -4.38
N ILE A 159 17.70 -8.92 -4.87
CA ILE A 159 17.80 -8.42 -6.25
C ILE A 159 17.93 -6.91 -6.29
N LEU A 160 17.09 -6.18 -5.56
CA LEU A 160 17.06 -4.72 -5.57
C LEU A 160 18.40 -4.14 -5.13
N GLN A 161 18.89 -3.16 -5.88
CA GLN A 161 20.18 -2.49 -5.64
C GLN A 161 20.01 -0.97 -5.57
N GLU A 162 20.96 -0.31 -4.95
CA GLU A 162 21.08 1.15 -5.03
C GLU A 162 21.29 1.57 -6.50
N GLY A 163 20.57 2.60 -6.92
CA GLY A 163 20.52 3.07 -8.29
C GLY A 163 19.37 2.52 -9.13
N ASP A 164 18.73 1.43 -8.72
CA ASP A 164 17.59 0.88 -9.43
C ASP A 164 16.38 1.82 -9.38
N GLU A 165 15.60 1.83 -10.46
CA GLU A 165 14.31 2.52 -10.49
C GLU A 165 13.19 1.60 -10.03
N VAL A 166 12.26 2.16 -9.26
CA VAL A 166 11.13 1.44 -8.69
C VAL A 166 9.84 2.24 -8.89
N ASP A 167 8.76 1.52 -9.18
CA ASP A 167 7.42 2.09 -9.26
C ASP A 167 6.63 1.81 -7.99
N PHE A 168 5.81 2.76 -7.57
CA PHE A 168 4.91 2.62 -6.44
C PHE A 168 3.68 3.51 -6.57
N THR A 169 2.64 3.20 -5.79
CA THR A 169 1.42 3.99 -5.70
C THR A 169 1.15 4.40 -4.27
N GLY A 170 0.62 5.59 -4.08
CA GLY A 170 0.30 6.14 -2.76
C GLY A 170 -0.08 7.63 -2.82
N PRO A 171 -0.22 8.28 -1.65
CA PRO A 171 -0.26 7.67 -0.32
C PRO A 171 -1.62 7.02 0.00
N PHE A 172 -1.62 6.03 0.90
CA PHE A 172 -2.81 5.37 1.41
C PHE A 172 -2.81 5.33 2.94
N GLY A 173 -3.98 5.11 3.53
CA GLY A 173 -4.15 4.79 4.95
C GLY A 173 -4.49 5.98 5.84
N ASP A 174 -5.05 5.62 7.01
CA ASP A 174 -5.61 6.55 7.99
C ASP A 174 -4.92 6.48 9.36
N PHE A 175 -3.81 5.75 9.45
CA PHE A 175 -3.01 5.75 10.67
C PHE A 175 -2.32 7.11 10.80
N ARG A 176 -2.77 7.93 11.75
CA ARG A 176 -2.30 9.30 11.94
C ARG A 176 -2.48 9.75 13.38
N LEU A 177 -1.73 10.77 13.77
CA LEU A 177 -1.99 11.44 15.04
C LEU A 177 -3.42 12.00 15.06
N THR A 178 -4.14 11.67 16.11
CA THR A 178 -5.39 12.35 16.45
C THR A 178 -5.10 13.48 17.42
N LYS A 179 -5.95 14.50 17.42
CA LYS A 179 -5.86 15.57 18.42
C LYS A 179 -6.02 14.97 19.82
N ASN A 180 -4.93 14.92 20.56
CA ASN A 180 -4.90 14.45 21.93
C ASN A 180 -4.03 15.43 22.76
N GLU A 181 -4.52 15.88 23.91
CA GLU A 181 -3.82 16.78 24.79
C GLU A 181 -2.96 16.05 25.84
N GLY A 182 -3.05 14.74 25.90
CA GLY A 182 -2.33 13.91 26.87
C GLY A 182 -1.05 13.27 26.29
N PRO A 183 -0.22 12.67 27.16
CA PRO A 183 0.94 11.91 26.72
C PRO A 183 0.53 10.68 25.93
N MET A 184 1.31 10.37 24.87
CA MET A 184 1.11 9.19 24.05
C MET A 184 2.25 8.21 24.26
N VAL A 185 1.91 6.91 24.31
CA VAL A 185 2.87 5.81 24.35
C VAL A 185 2.76 5.02 23.04
N TRP A 186 3.89 4.90 22.35
CA TRP A 186 3.99 4.15 21.11
C TRP A 186 4.64 2.80 21.38
N ILE A 187 4.02 1.73 20.89
CA ILE A 187 4.55 0.37 20.97
C ILE A 187 4.61 -0.18 19.56
N ALA A 188 5.81 -0.44 19.07
CA ALA A 188 6.05 -0.95 17.74
C ALA A 188 7.08 -2.08 17.76
N GLY A 189 6.88 -3.11 16.91
CA GLY A 189 7.80 -4.23 16.75
C GLY A 189 8.25 -4.38 15.30
N GLY A 190 9.56 -4.57 15.08
CA GLY A 190 10.13 -4.80 13.75
C GLY A 190 9.82 -3.68 12.76
N SER A 191 9.36 -4.03 11.56
CA SER A 191 8.97 -3.05 10.53
C SER A 191 7.74 -2.21 10.89
N GLY A 192 6.98 -2.60 11.93
CA GLY A 192 5.89 -1.78 12.47
C GLY A 192 6.37 -0.46 13.11
N MET A 193 7.69 -0.28 13.29
CA MET A 193 8.29 0.99 13.70
C MET A 193 8.11 2.09 12.62
N ALA A 194 7.97 1.74 11.33
CA ALA A 194 7.94 2.70 10.23
C ALA A 194 6.90 3.81 10.42
N PRO A 195 5.60 3.56 10.64
CA PRO A 195 4.63 4.62 10.81
C PRO A 195 4.84 5.44 12.08
N CYS A 196 5.40 4.83 13.15
CA CYS A 196 5.72 5.56 14.39
C CYS A 196 6.95 6.46 14.21
N TRP A 197 7.88 6.09 13.34
CA TRP A 197 9.06 6.89 13.04
C TRP A 197 8.74 8.09 12.16
N SER A 198 7.73 7.96 11.29
CA SER A 198 7.24 9.04 10.42
C SER A 198 6.51 10.14 11.20
N ILE A 199 5.87 9.79 12.32
CA ILE A 199 5.13 10.70 13.22
C ILE A 199 6.08 11.43 14.15
#